data_07bf695b0459cb27e1c0580d3f1d3a74
#
_entry.id   07bf695b0459cb27e1c0580d3f1d3a74
#
_cell.length_a   1.000
_cell.length_b   1.000
_cell.length_c   1.000
_cell.angle_alpha   90.00
_cell.angle_beta   90.00
_cell.angle_gamma   90.00
#
_symmetry.space_group_name_H-M   'P 1'
#
loop_
_entity.id
_entity.type
_entity.pdbx_description
1 polymer ?
#
loop_
_entity_poly.entity_id
_entity_poly.type
_entity_poly.pdbx_seq_one_letter_code
_entity_poly.pdbx_strand_id
1 'polypeptide(L)'
;MFNAMIETLKANPRKIVFTEGHDARILEATDRLVKGGFLTPILIGNVDVVKANAAKGGYNIEGVEIIDPETYPEMDAMVDKMVELRKGKMTADECRKALSKGNYFGTMLVKMGYADSLLGGATYSTADTVRPALQIVKTKKGAHLVSSCFILVRGDEKLAMGDCAINISYEDSVDKEGNVTLSAAQKLAEVAIETAKTAKVFGIDPVSYTHLT
;
A
#
# COMPACT_ATOMS: atom_id res chain seq x y z
N MET A 1 -11.02 -19.24 0.64
CA MET A 1 -10.03 -18.22 1.04
C MET A 1 -10.69 -16.92 1.49
N PHE A 2 -11.44 -16.22 0.64
CA PHE A 2 -11.98 -14.87 0.96
C PHE A 2 -12.89 -14.85 2.19
N ASN A 3 -13.77 -15.85 2.38
CA ASN A 3 -14.63 -15.91 3.58
C ASN A 3 -13.83 -15.97 4.88
N ALA A 4 -12.74 -16.75 4.93
CA ALA A 4 -11.88 -16.80 6.11
C ALA A 4 -11.18 -15.46 6.38
N MET A 5 -10.76 -14.73 5.33
CA MET A 5 -10.21 -13.39 5.47
C MET A 5 -11.24 -12.38 5.99
N ILE A 6 -12.49 -12.45 5.50
CA ILE A 6 -13.59 -11.60 5.97
C ILE A 6 -13.87 -11.85 7.46
N GLU A 7 -13.95 -13.10 7.88
CA GLU A 7 -14.16 -13.43 9.30
C GLU A 7 -12.97 -12.95 10.17
N THR A 8 -11.75 -13.06 9.69
CA THR A 8 -10.57 -12.53 10.39
C THR A 8 -10.66 -11.01 10.53
N LEU A 9 -11.07 -10.30 9.48
CA LEU A 9 -11.23 -8.85 9.50
C LEU A 9 -12.38 -8.39 10.39
N LYS A 10 -13.50 -9.12 10.43
CA LYS A 10 -14.61 -8.84 11.36
C LYS A 10 -14.17 -8.98 12.82
N ALA A 11 -13.35 -9.99 13.10
CA ALA A 11 -12.81 -10.21 14.46
C ALA A 11 -11.72 -9.18 14.83
N ASN A 12 -11.10 -8.55 13.85
CA ASN A 12 -10.01 -7.58 14.02
C ASN A 12 -10.26 -6.35 13.14
N PRO A 13 -11.13 -5.40 13.57
CA PRO A 13 -11.48 -4.22 12.79
C PRO A 13 -10.24 -3.44 12.33
N ARG A 14 -10.21 -3.08 11.06
CA ARG A 14 -9.11 -2.34 10.42
C ARG A 14 -9.64 -1.20 9.59
N LYS A 15 -8.86 -0.11 9.55
CA LYS A 15 -9.11 1.05 8.69
C LYS A 15 -8.28 0.97 7.42
N ILE A 16 -8.90 1.21 6.28
CA ILE A 16 -8.24 1.27 4.98
C ILE A 16 -8.45 2.62 4.32
N VAL A 17 -7.36 3.26 3.90
CA VAL A 17 -7.40 4.52 3.16
C VAL A 17 -7.44 4.25 1.67
N PHE A 18 -8.38 4.87 0.98
CA PHE A 18 -8.45 4.94 -0.49
C PHE A 18 -8.03 6.32 -0.95
N THR A 19 -6.95 6.40 -1.71
CA THR A 19 -6.31 7.66 -2.11
C THR A 19 -7.03 8.40 -3.22
N GLU A 20 -7.99 7.77 -3.88
CA GLU A 20 -8.73 8.29 -5.04
C GLU A 20 -10.24 8.18 -4.79
N GLY A 21 -10.72 8.77 -3.68
CA GLY A 21 -12.08 8.64 -3.18
C GLY A 21 -13.19 9.11 -4.14
N HIS A 22 -12.83 9.87 -5.17
CA HIS A 22 -13.75 10.32 -6.21
C HIS A 22 -13.94 9.33 -7.37
N ASP A 23 -13.09 8.29 -7.48
CA ASP A 23 -13.16 7.30 -8.57
C ASP A 23 -14.33 6.33 -8.36
N ALA A 24 -15.10 6.08 -9.40
CA ALA A 24 -16.30 5.25 -9.34
C ALA A 24 -16.02 3.81 -8.86
N ARG A 25 -14.88 3.23 -9.23
CA ARG A 25 -14.47 1.88 -8.80
C ARG A 25 -14.18 1.83 -7.30
N ILE A 26 -13.59 2.91 -6.77
CA ILE A 26 -13.33 3.07 -5.34
C ILE A 26 -14.62 3.25 -4.57
N LEU A 27 -15.55 4.05 -5.09
CA LEU A 27 -16.87 4.26 -4.49
C LEU A 27 -17.70 2.97 -4.49
N GLU A 28 -17.67 2.18 -5.56
CA GLU A 28 -18.30 0.86 -5.62
C GLU A 28 -17.68 -0.10 -4.59
N ALA A 29 -16.35 -0.13 -4.49
CA ALA A 29 -15.66 -0.94 -3.49
C ALA A 29 -16.04 -0.51 -2.06
N THR A 30 -16.11 0.80 -1.81
CA THR A 30 -16.51 1.38 -0.53
C THR A 30 -17.92 0.97 -0.14
N ASP A 31 -18.89 1.06 -1.05
CA ASP A 31 -20.28 0.62 -0.85
C ASP A 31 -20.33 -0.88 -0.44
N ARG A 32 -19.55 -1.72 -1.12
CA ARG A 32 -19.43 -3.15 -0.77
C ARG A 32 -18.80 -3.39 0.60
N LEU A 33 -17.79 -2.60 0.98
CA LEU A 33 -17.14 -2.68 2.30
C LEU A 33 -18.09 -2.25 3.42
N VAL A 34 -18.84 -1.16 3.22
CA VAL A 34 -19.85 -0.69 4.17
C VAL A 34 -20.91 -1.77 4.39
N LYS A 35 -21.46 -2.33 3.30
CA LYS A 35 -22.43 -3.43 3.38
C LYS A 35 -21.87 -4.69 4.00
N GLY A 36 -20.61 -4.99 3.77
CA GLY A 36 -19.93 -6.18 4.30
C GLY A 36 -19.53 -6.09 5.77
N GLY A 37 -19.31 -4.87 6.29
CA GLY A 37 -18.99 -4.60 7.68
C GLY A 37 -17.68 -5.23 8.19
N PHE A 38 -16.68 -5.42 7.29
CA PHE A 38 -15.43 -6.08 7.65
C PHE A 38 -14.18 -5.20 7.53
N LEU A 39 -14.30 -4.01 6.94
CA LEU A 39 -13.26 -2.98 6.89
C LEU A 39 -13.91 -1.61 7.03
N THR A 40 -13.20 -0.67 7.66
CA THR A 40 -13.64 0.73 7.78
C THR A 40 -12.92 1.54 6.72
N PRO A 41 -13.57 1.93 5.60
CA PRO A 41 -12.97 2.75 4.56
C PRO A 41 -12.85 4.21 4.99
N ILE A 42 -11.76 4.86 4.54
CA ILE A 42 -11.52 6.29 4.60
C ILE A 42 -11.26 6.74 3.17
N LEU A 43 -12.00 7.73 2.68
CA LEU A 43 -11.85 8.26 1.32
C LEU A 43 -11.06 9.56 1.34
N ILE A 44 -10.03 9.67 0.49
CA ILE A 44 -9.28 10.92 0.33
C ILE A 44 -9.78 11.66 -0.91
N GLY A 45 -10.10 12.93 -0.74
CA GLY A 45 -10.51 13.83 -1.80
C GLY A 45 -11.48 14.89 -1.34
N ASN A 46 -11.83 15.80 -2.24
CA ASN A 46 -12.79 16.85 -1.96
C ASN A 46 -14.17 16.27 -1.61
N VAL A 47 -14.69 16.67 -0.47
CA VAL A 47 -15.90 16.08 0.14
C VAL A 47 -17.12 16.17 -0.78
N ASP A 48 -17.33 17.33 -1.41
CA ASP A 48 -18.50 17.55 -2.27
C ASP A 48 -18.39 16.73 -3.56
N VAL A 49 -17.20 16.65 -4.14
CA VAL A 49 -16.93 15.86 -5.35
C VAL A 49 -17.15 14.37 -5.07
N VAL A 50 -16.62 13.86 -3.95
CA VAL A 50 -16.79 12.45 -3.55
C VAL A 50 -18.25 12.12 -3.36
N LYS A 51 -19.00 12.96 -2.62
CA LYS A 51 -20.45 12.77 -2.38
C LYS A 51 -21.26 12.84 -3.66
N ALA A 52 -20.98 13.81 -4.54
CA ALA A 52 -21.66 13.94 -5.83
C ALA A 52 -21.45 12.73 -6.73
N ASN A 53 -20.21 12.22 -6.80
CA ASN A 53 -19.87 11.03 -7.59
C ASN A 53 -20.52 9.76 -7.01
N ALA A 54 -20.56 9.62 -5.69
CA ALA A 54 -21.25 8.51 -5.04
C ALA A 54 -22.76 8.54 -5.34
N ALA A 55 -23.39 9.69 -5.22
CA ALA A 55 -24.81 9.85 -5.54
C ALA A 55 -25.10 9.53 -7.02
N LYS A 56 -24.26 10.02 -7.93
CA LYS A 56 -24.38 9.74 -9.38
C LYS A 56 -24.25 8.25 -9.69
N GLY A 57 -23.39 7.53 -8.99
CA GLY A 57 -23.18 6.09 -9.15
C GLY A 57 -24.17 5.22 -8.36
N GLY A 58 -24.98 5.81 -7.48
CA GLY A 58 -25.88 5.06 -6.59
C GLY A 58 -25.16 4.28 -5.49
N TYR A 59 -23.95 4.69 -5.12
CA TYR A 59 -23.15 4.04 -4.10
C TYR A 59 -23.47 4.58 -2.70
N ASN A 60 -23.69 3.69 -1.74
CA ASN A 60 -23.88 4.08 -0.35
C ASN A 60 -22.52 4.25 0.35
N ILE A 61 -22.24 5.49 0.73
CA ILE A 61 -21.05 5.87 1.53
C ILE A 61 -21.47 6.54 2.86
N GLU A 62 -22.67 6.24 3.35
CA GLU A 62 -23.14 6.76 4.63
C GLU A 62 -22.23 6.31 5.79
N GLY A 63 -21.84 7.28 6.63
CA GLY A 63 -20.93 7.02 7.75
C GLY A 63 -19.47 6.84 7.36
N VAL A 64 -19.13 6.89 6.06
CA VAL A 64 -17.73 6.82 5.61
C VAL A 64 -17.03 8.15 5.84
N GLU A 65 -15.87 8.12 6.45
CA GLU A 65 -15.03 9.29 6.65
C GLU A 65 -14.43 9.73 5.30
N ILE A 66 -14.60 11.02 4.96
CA ILE A 66 -14.00 11.63 3.77
C ILE A 66 -13.06 12.72 4.26
N ILE A 67 -11.79 12.66 3.88
CA ILE A 67 -10.78 13.62 4.28
C ILE A 67 -10.28 14.35 3.04
N ASP A 68 -10.44 15.68 3.07
CA ASP A 68 -9.88 16.57 2.05
C ASP A 68 -8.52 17.08 2.54
N PRO A 69 -7.42 16.77 1.83
CA PRO A 69 -6.09 17.27 2.21
C PRO A 69 -6.00 18.79 2.26
N GLU A 70 -6.81 19.51 1.47
CA GLU A 70 -6.76 20.98 1.42
C GLU A 70 -7.33 21.63 2.69
N THR A 71 -8.25 20.95 3.36
CA THR A 71 -8.94 21.48 4.55
C THR A 71 -8.61 20.69 5.83
N TYR A 72 -7.61 19.78 5.76
CA TYR A 72 -7.28 18.94 6.89
C TYR A 72 -6.69 19.74 8.06
N PRO A 73 -7.31 19.70 9.23
CA PRO A 73 -6.94 20.61 10.33
C PRO A 73 -5.55 20.34 10.92
N GLU A 74 -5.06 19.08 10.84
CA GLU A 74 -3.76 18.72 11.38
C GLU A 74 -2.64 18.71 10.30
N MET A 75 -2.84 19.44 9.20
CA MET A 75 -1.87 19.46 8.09
C MET A 75 -0.49 19.93 8.55
N ASP A 76 -0.38 20.92 9.43
CA ASP A 76 0.90 21.43 9.92
C ASP A 76 1.67 20.34 10.69
N ALA A 77 1.00 19.64 11.59
CA ALA A 77 1.62 18.52 12.31
C ALA A 77 2.05 17.36 11.38
N MET A 78 1.27 17.13 10.32
CA MET A 78 1.62 16.13 9.29
C MET A 78 2.85 16.56 8.47
N VAL A 79 2.96 17.85 8.12
CA VAL A 79 4.13 18.43 7.45
C VAL A 79 5.37 18.28 8.32
N ASP A 80 5.30 18.68 9.59
CA ASP A 80 6.43 18.59 10.54
C ASP A 80 6.92 17.14 10.65
N LYS A 81 5.98 16.21 10.78
CA LYS A 81 6.31 14.77 10.82
C LYS A 81 6.95 14.28 9.53
N MET A 82 6.48 14.74 8.38
CA MET A 82 7.06 14.38 7.10
C MET A 82 8.48 14.95 6.94
N VAL A 83 8.75 16.19 7.35
CA VAL A 83 10.09 16.80 7.36
C VAL A 83 11.05 15.97 8.20
N GLU A 84 10.64 15.58 9.42
CA GLU A 84 11.43 14.68 10.29
C GLU A 84 11.79 13.37 9.58
N LEU A 85 10.80 12.71 8.97
CA LEU A 85 10.99 11.45 8.26
C LEU A 85 11.91 11.58 7.05
N ARG A 86 11.89 12.73 6.39
CA ARG A 86 12.70 13.02 5.19
C ARG A 86 14.14 13.44 5.51
N LYS A 87 14.46 13.74 6.78
CA LYS A 87 15.81 14.02 7.27
C LYS A 87 16.57 15.05 6.40
N GLY A 88 15.95 16.20 6.13
CA GLY A 88 16.52 17.29 5.32
C GLY A 88 16.52 17.08 3.79
N LYS A 89 15.92 15.98 3.31
CA LYS A 89 15.78 15.73 1.85
C LYS A 89 14.60 16.47 1.21
N MET A 90 13.76 17.10 1.99
CA MET A 90 12.63 17.93 1.57
C MET A 90 12.43 19.07 2.57
N THR A 91 12.12 20.24 2.06
CA THR A 91 11.69 21.40 2.87
C THR A 91 10.24 21.25 3.35
N ALA A 92 9.81 22.09 4.28
CA ALA A 92 8.41 22.09 4.75
C ALA A 92 7.42 22.39 3.59
N ASP A 93 7.76 23.33 2.73
CA ASP A 93 6.92 23.68 1.57
C ASP A 93 6.81 22.53 0.56
N GLU A 94 7.92 21.84 0.30
CA GLU A 94 7.91 20.64 -0.55
C GLU A 94 7.10 19.50 0.08
N CYS A 95 7.19 19.32 1.38
CA CYS A 95 6.38 18.35 2.11
C CYS A 95 4.89 18.71 2.03
N ARG A 96 4.53 19.96 2.26
CA ARG A 96 3.14 20.45 2.15
C ARG A 96 2.59 20.25 0.74
N LYS A 97 3.37 20.62 -0.29
CA LYS A 97 3.00 20.38 -1.69
C LYS A 97 2.86 18.90 -2.04
N ALA A 98 3.66 18.02 -1.44
CA ALA A 98 3.50 16.58 -1.63
C ALA A 98 2.22 16.08 -0.94
N LEU A 99 1.95 16.53 0.27
CA LEU A 99 0.78 16.15 1.08
C LEU A 99 -0.56 16.65 0.51
N SER A 100 -0.58 17.62 -0.40
CA SER A 100 -1.80 17.95 -1.15
C SER A 100 -2.23 16.84 -2.12
N LYS A 101 -1.38 15.84 -2.36
CA LYS A 101 -1.70 14.69 -3.22
C LYS A 101 -2.18 13.52 -2.37
N GLY A 102 -3.31 12.92 -2.73
CA GLY A 102 -3.94 11.85 -1.98
C GLY A 102 -3.04 10.64 -1.67
N ASN A 103 -2.13 10.28 -2.59
CA ASN A 103 -1.18 9.18 -2.37
C ASN A 103 -0.17 9.47 -1.24
N TYR A 104 0.39 10.68 -1.16
CA TYR A 104 1.27 11.10 -0.07
C TYR A 104 0.50 11.28 1.23
N PHE A 105 -0.64 11.94 1.16
CA PHE A 105 -1.49 12.20 2.31
C PHE A 105 -1.96 10.89 2.97
N GLY A 106 -2.54 9.97 2.19
CA GLY A 106 -2.97 8.67 2.67
C GLY A 106 -1.82 7.84 3.27
N THR A 107 -0.62 7.89 2.66
CA THR A 107 0.56 7.22 3.21
C THR A 107 0.97 7.81 4.57
N MET A 108 0.84 9.12 4.76
CA MET A 108 1.10 9.75 6.05
C MET A 108 0.06 9.40 7.10
N LEU A 109 -1.23 9.29 6.74
CA LEU A 109 -2.26 8.80 7.66
C LEU A 109 -1.92 7.41 8.22
N VAL A 110 -1.48 6.49 7.35
CA VAL A 110 -1.01 5.16 7.79
C VAL A 110 0.24 5.28 8.64
N LYS A 111 1.21 6.10 8.25
CA LYS A 111 2.46 6.28 9.00
C LYS A 111 2.26 6.87 10.38
N MET A 112 1.26 7.74 10.55
CA MET A 112 0.89 8.36 11.82
C MET A 112 -0.03 7.47 12.66
N GLY A 113 -0.44 6.30 12.17
CA GLY A 113 -1.28 5.35 12.89
C GLY A 113 -2.77 5.69 12.87
N TYR A 114 -3.20 6.60 12.00
CA TYR A 114 -4.62 6.95 11.84
C TYR A 114 -5.40 5.84 11.10
N ALA A 115 -4.73 5.13 10.23
CA ALA A 115 -5.25 3.98 9.51
C ALA A 115 -4.22 2.83 9.49
N ASP A 116 -4.70 1.61 9.22
CA ASP A 116 -3.89 0.38 9.23
C ASP A 116 -3.26 0.09 7.86
N SER A 117 -3.93 0.49 6.79
CA SER A 117 -3.50 0.19 5.41
C SER A 117 -3.97 1.25 4.42
N LEU A 118 -3.40 1.19 3.22
CA LEU A 118 -3.73 2.05 2.10
C LEU A 118 -3.90 1.22 0.84
N LEU A 119 -4.89 1.57 0.04
CA LEU A 119 -5.06 1.11 -1.33
C LEU A 119 -5.13 2.31 -2.26
N GLY A 120 -4.28 2.34 -3.25
CA GLY A 120 -4.22 3.36 -4.30
C GLY A 120 -3.84 2.76 -5.64
N GLY A 121 -3.92 3.54 -6.70
CA GLY A 121 -3.53 3.14 -8.05
C GLY A 121 -4.71 2.92 -8.99
N ALA A 122 -5.91 3.39 -8.64
CA ALA A 122 -7.02 3.42 -9.58
C ALA A 122 -6.72 4.37 -10.76
N THR A 123 -6.05 5.49 -10.49
CA THR A 123 -5.64 6.49 -11.49
C THR A 123 -4.14 6.79 -11.46
N TYR A 124 -3.46 6.49 -10.35
CA TYR A 124 -2.02 6.66 -10.21
C TYR A 124 -1.22 5.56 -10.92
N SER A 125 -0.04 5.93 -11.41
CA SER A 125 0.95 4.94 -11.87
C SER A 125 1.50 4.12 -10.69
N THR A 126 2.08 2.95 -10.98
CA THR A 126 2.79 2.14 -9.96
C THR A 126 3.85 2.97 -9.24
N ALA A 127 4.61 3.78 -9.97
CA ALA A 127 5.65 4.64 -9.41
C ALA A 127 5.07 5.68 -8.43
N ASP A 128 3.93 6.29 -8.77
CA ASP A 128 3.29 7.31 -7.94
C ASP A 128 2.66 6.69 -6.67
N THR A 129 2.25 5.44 -6.73
CA THR A 129 1.73 4.71 -5.57
C THR A 129 2.85 4.23 -4.65
N VAL A 130 3.93 3.68 -5.21
CA VAL A 130 5.03 3.09 -4.43
C VAL A 130 5.99 4.14 -3.86
N ARG A 131 6.22 5.26 -4.57
CA ARG A 131 7.16 6.29 -4.15
C ARG A 131 6.88 6.87 -2.75
N PRO A 132 5.64 7.25 -2.38
CA PRO A 132 5.33 7.68 -1.00
C PRO A 132 5.66 6.61 0.03
N ALA A 133 5.33 5.34 -0.23
CA ALA A 133 5.64 4.24 0.68
C ALA A 133 7.15 4.11 0.91
N LEU A 134 7.96 4.13 -0.15
CA LEU A 134 9.42 4.08 -0.05
C LEU A 134 10.01 5.30 0.68
N GLN A 135 9.43 6.47 0.51
CA GLN A 135 9.92 7.70 1.10
C GLN A 135 9.54 7.88 2.57
N ILE A 136 8.35 7.44 2.96
CA ILE A 136 7.73 7.70 4.26
C ILE A 136 7.76 6.46 5.15
N VAL A 137 7.23 5.33 4.66
CA VAL A 137 7.16 4.07 5.42
C VAL A 137 8.52 3.41 5.48
N LYS A 138 9.22 3.36 4.35
CA LYS A 138 10.51 2.70 4.12
C LYS A 138 10.43 1.17 4.25
N THR A 139 11.55 0.50 4.01
CA THR A 139 11.69 -0.93 4.23
C THR A 139 11.75 -1.27 5.72
N LYS A 140 11.34 -2.49 6.08
CA LYS A 140 11.59 -3.02 7.42
C LYS A 140 13.09 -3.14 7.69
N LYS A 141 13.48 -3.11 8.97
CA LYS A 141 14.89 -3.26 9.35
C LYS A 141 15.44 -4.58 8.85
N GLY A 142 16.58 -4.53 8.18
CA GLY A 142 17.26 -5.71 7.61
C GLY A 142 16.78 -6.11 6.20
N ALA A 143 15.78 -5.44 5.62
CA ALA A 143 15.42 -5.64 4.22
C ALA A 143 16.26 -4.72 3.32
N HIS A 144 16.83 -5.29 2.27
CA HIS A 144 17.69 -4.57 1.32
C HIS A 144 16.91 -4.10 0.10
N LEU A 145 15.79 -4.76 -0.21
CA LEU A 145 14.93 -4.41 -1.34
C LEU A 145 13.44 -4.53 -0.99
N VAL A 146 12.60 -3.96 -1.84
CA VAL A 146 11.16 -4.17 -1.84
C VAL A 146 10.82 -5.10 -2.99
N SER A 147 9.96 -6.06 -2.75
CA SER A 147 9.45 -6.98 -3.76
C SER A 147 7.93 -7.00 -3.76
N SER A 148 7.36 -7.48 -4.85
CA SER A 148 5.93 -7.69 -5.00
C SER A 148 5.57 -9.17 -5.04
N CYS A 149 4.34 -9.50 -4.67
CA CYS A 149 3.84 -10.86 -4.73
C CYS A 149 2.39 -10.86 -5.20
N PHE A 150 2.05 -11.68 -6.18
CA PHE A 150 0.68 -12.02 -6.51
C PHE A 150 0.25 -13.31 -5.83
N ILE A 151 -0.95 -13.28 -5.26
CA ILE A 151 -1.66 -14.49 -4.84
C ILE A 151 -2.74 -14.77 -5.88
N LEU A 152 -2.51 -15.77 -6.70
CA LEU A 152 -3.46 -16.21 -7.72
C LEU A 152 -4.40 -17.26 -7.13
N VAL A 153 -5.70 -17.12 -7.38
CA VAL A 153 -6.74 -18.00 -6.83
C VAL A 153 -7.67 -18.46 -7.95
N ARG A 154 -7.85 -19.79 -8.06
CA ARG A 154 -8.83 -20.40 -8.96
C ARG A 154 -9.53 -21.54 -8.21
N GLY A 155 -10.76 -21.29 -7.73
CA GLY A 155 -11.44 -22.23 -6.85
C GLY A 155 -10.62 -22.42 -5.55
N ASP A 156 -10.20 -23.66 -5.31
CA ASP A 156 -9.38 -24.02 -4.14
C ASP A 156 -7.87 -23.95 -4.42
N GLU A 157 -7.48 -23.83 -5.70
CA GLU A 157 -6.07 -23.69 -6.08
C GLU A 157 -5.57 -22.29 -5.75
N LYS A 158 -4.38 -22.21 -5.16
CA LYS A 158 -3.69 -20.98 -4.82
C LYS A 158 -2.24 -21.06 -5.22
N LEU A 159 -1.73 -19.99 -5.82
CA LEU A 159 -0.32 -19.85 -6.17
C LEU A 159 0.20 -18.50 -5.67
N ALA A 160 1.42 -18.47 -5.19
CA ALA A 160 2.15 -17.24 -4.89
C ALA A 160 3.24 -17.03 -5.93
N MET A 161 3.27 -15.87 -6.56
CA MET A 161 4.26 -15.48 -7.55
C MET A 161 4.99 -14.21 -7.10
N GLY A 162 6.26 -14.26 -6.91
CA GLY A 162 7.16 -13.14 -6.63
C GLY A 162 8.35 -13.18 -7.57
N ASP A 163 8.96 -12.11 -7.96
CA ASP A 163 8.58 -10.72 -7.89
C ASP A 163 7.87 -10.32 -9.19
N CYS A 164 6.71 -9.69 -9.09
CA CYS A 164 5.86 -9.55 -10.28
C CYS A 164 5.86 -8.14 -10.87
N ALA A 165 6.35 -7.11 -10.17
CA ALA A 165 6.14 -5.74 -10.64
C ALA A 165 7.20 -4.73 -10.18
N ILE A 166 8.07 -5.03 -9.24
CA ILE A 166 8.98 -4.06 -8.63
C ILE A 166 10.37 -4.15 -9.21
N ASN A 167 10.99 -5.33 -9.22
CA ASN A 167 12.36 -5.50 -9.71
C ASN A 167 12.34 -6.10 -11.11
N ILE A 168 12.86 -5.36 -12.09
CA ILE A 168 12.92 -5.80 -13.49
C ILE A 168 14.08 -6.79 -13.68
N SER A 169 15.19 -6.57 -12.97
CA SER A 169 16.38 -7.40 -12.99
C SER A 169 17.05 -7.42 -11.64
N TYR A 170 17.92 -8.37 -11.42
CA TYR A 170 18.76 -8.47 -10.23
C TYR A 170 20.22 -8.32 -10.65
N GLU A 171 20.86 -7.27 -10.14
CA GLU A 171 22.26 -6.97 -10.37
C GLU A 171 22.99 -6.85 -9.04
N ASP A 172 24.28 -7.10 -9.01
CA ASP A 172 25.10 -6.91 -7.84
C ASP A 172 25.11 -5.43 -7.44
N SER A 173 24.95 -5.16 -6.14
CA SER A 173 25.21 -3.83 -5.59
C SER A 173 26.68 -3.74 -5.27
N VAL A 174 27.34 -2.68 -5.71
CA VAL A 174 28.75 -2.42 -5.47
C VAL A 174 28.95 -1.12 -4.68
N ASP A 175 30.00 -1.08 -3.86
CA ASP A 175 30.43 0.15 -3.21
C ASP A 175 31.21 1.08 -4.18
N LYS A 176 31.71 2.19 -3.66
CA LYS A 176 32.48 3.15 -4.45
C LYS A 176 33.83 2.61 -4.96
N GLU A 177 34.31 1.55 -4.35
CA GLU A 177 35.57 0.87 -4.65
C GLU A 177 35.37 -0.31 -5.61
N GLY A 178 34.10 -0.63 -5.96
CA GLY A 178 33.73 -1.73 -6.87
C GLY A 178 33.55 -3.08 -6.18
N ASN A 179 33.59 -3.18 -4.84
CA ASN A 179 33.38 -4.43 -4.12
C ASN A 179 31.88 -4.73 -4.06
N VAL A 180 31.52 -6.01 -4.26
CA VAL A 180 30.12 -6.45 -4.15
C VAL A 180 29.67 -6.39 -2.69
N THR A 181 28.68 -5.55 -2.41
CA THR A 181 28.07 -5.39 -1.08
C THR A 181 26.84 -6.25 -0.89
N LEU A 182 26.13 -6.54 -1.99
CA LEU A 182 24.95 -7.42 -2.01
C LEU A 182 24.82 -8.02 -3.41
N SER A 183 24.97 -9.34 -3.52
CA SER A 183 24.93 -10.00 -4.84
C SER A 183 23.50 -10.13 -5.38
N ALA A 184 23.38 -10.29 -6.70
CA ALA A 184 22.13 -10.58 -7.37
C ALA A 184 21.44 -11.84 -6.79
N ALA A 185 22.23 -12.87 -6.50
CA ALA A 185 21.74 -14.11 -5.89
C ALA A 185 21.17 -13.89 -4.49
N GLN A 186 21.82 -13.06 -3.66
CA GLN A 186 21.30 -12.70 -2.33
C GLN A 186 19.99 -11.92 -2.42
N LYS A 187 19.87 -10.98 -3.36
CA LYS A 187 18.63 -10.24 -3.59
C LYS A 187 17.49 -11.19 -4.00
N LEU A 188 17.75 -12.11 -4.92
CA LEU A 188 16.75 -13.08 -5.35
C LEU A 188 16.34 -14.01 -4.21
N ALA A 189 17.28 -14.46 -3.39
CA ALA A 189 17.00 -15.27 -2.21
C ALA A 189 16.11 -14.50 -1.19
N GLU A 190 16.37 -13.20 -0.98
CA GLU A 190 15.52 -12.35 -0.12
C GLU A 190 14.08 -12.28 -0.65
N VAL A 191 13.91 -12.08 -1.96
CA VAL A 191 12.57 -12.09 -2.60
C VAL A 191 11.88 -13.43 -2.42
N ALA A 192 12.58 -14.54 -2.62
CA ALA A 192 12.00 -15.88 -2.44
C ALA A 192 11.53 -16.11 -0.99
N ILE A 193 12.34 -15.71 0.00
CA ILE A 193 12.00 -15.82 1.42
C ILE A 193 10.78 -14.97 1.77
N GLU A 194 10.72 -13.71 1.32
CA GLU A 194 9.59 -12.84 1.60
C GLU A 194 8.30 -13.29 0.89
N THR A 195 8.42 -13.81 -0.33
CA THR A 195 7.31 -14.44 -1.05
C THR A 195 6.79 -15.66 -0.30
N ALA A 196 7.68 -16.53 0.19
CA ALA A 196 7.30 -17.70 0.97
C ALA A 196 6.59 -17.33 2.29
N LYS A 197 7.06 -16.28 2.98
CA LYS A 197 6.37 -15.74 4.17
C LYS A 197 4.97 -15.24 3.85
N THR A 198 4.81 -14.52 2.76
CA THR A 198 3.51 -14.03 2.29
C THR A 198 2.60 -15.20 1.92
N ALA A 199 3.11 -16.19 1.20
CA ALA A 199 2.36 -17.39 0.80
C ALA A 199 1.75 -18.12 2.02
N LYS A 200 2.52 -18.27 3.11
CA LYS A 200 2.05 -18.89 4.36
C LYS A 200 0.87 -18.16 4.98
N VAL A 201 0.84 -16.82 4.93
CA VAL A 201 -0.28 -16.02 5.44
C VAL A 201 -1.58 -16.38 4.72
N PHE A 202 -1.50 -16.74 3.43
CA PHE A 202 -2.65 -17.15 2.61
C PHE A 202 -2.92 -18.65 2.62
N GLY A 203 -2.23 -19.40 3.51
CA GLY A 203 -2.39 -20.85 3.63
C GLY A 203 -1.85 -21.62 2.42
N ILE A 204 -0.77 -21.12 1.84
CA ILE A 204 0.02 -21.81 0.82
C ILE A 204 1.30 -22.30 1.48
N ASP A 205 1.53 -23.61 1.50
CA ASP A 205 2.77 -24.18 2.01
C ASP A 205 3.85 -24.06 0.94
N PRO A 206 4.85 -23.18 1.12
CA PRO A 206 5.91 -23.05 0.16
C PRO A 206 6.81 -24.30 0.20
N VAL A 207 7.13 -24.82 -0.97
CA VAL A 207 8.08 -25.90 -1.14
C VAL A 207 9.28 -25.42 -1.95
N SER A 208 10.45 -25.95 -1.65
CA SER A 208 11.66 -25.72 -2.44
C SER A 208 12.25 -27.06 -2.83
N TYR A 209 12.54 -27.19 -4.12
CA TYR A 209 13.27 -28.35 -4.63
C TYR A 209 14.28 -27.90 -5.69
N THR A 210 15.40 -28.58 -5.74
CA THR A 210 16.38 -28.39 -6.80
C THR A 210 16.20 -29.48 -7.85
N HIS A 211 15.95 -29.07 -9.06
CA HIS A 211 15.93 -30.00 -10.20
C HIS A 211 17.35 -30.12 -10.76
N LEU A 212 17.98 -31.24 -10.51
CA LEU A 212 19.26 -31.57 -11.13
C LEU A 212 18.96 -32.28 -12.45
N THR A 213 19.25 -31.64 -13.58
CA THR A 213 19.26 -32.24 -14.91
C THR A 213 20.62 -32.86 -15.17
#